data_d582fae147aacdfe584dd317094523bf
#
_entry.id   d582fae147aacdfe584dd317094523bf
#
_cell.length_a   1.000
_cell.length_b   1.000
_cell.length_c   1.000
_cell.angle_alpha   90.00
_cell.angle_beta   90.00
_cell.angle_gamma   90.00
#
_symmetry.space_group_name_H-M   'P 1'
#
loop_
_entity.id
_entity.type
_entity.pdbx_description
1 polymer ?
#
loop_
_entity_poly.entity_id
_entity_poly.type
_entity_poly.pdbx_seq_one_letter_code
_entity_poly.pdbx_strand_id
1 'polypeptide(L)'
;SDIYQGSETTRTSLVDPDNRRAVSYTGPMGLINALERLDSGAAPRSLDEDNLFLPSRRTRLRAARPHTFVGPRSGYRTIPVTTSFAFAYTRLLDELPDVVVIVKRLSRRLEQLGGWREESIVLPEGTWEHVLRHGTVEGGNRPLAEVVGDDPVVVLAKVASPDRETDSAHCSEETAR
;
A
#
# COMPACT_ATOMS: atom_id res chain seq x y z
N SER A 1 1.58 6.46 12.22
CA SER A 1 1.28 5.11 12.74
C SER A 1 2.53 4.57 13.40
N ASP A 2 2.41 4.05 14.59
CA ASP A 2 3.50 3.45 15.33
C ASP A 2 3.75 2.02 14.85
N ILE A 3 5.02 1.64 14.75
CA ILE A 3 5.46 0.28 14.50
C ILE A 3 6.35 -0.10 15.67
N TYR A 4 5.92 -1.10 16.44
CA TYR A 4 6.71 -1.61 17.56
C TYR A 4 7.72 -2.64 17.07
N GLN A 5 8.87 -2.70 17.73
CA GLN A 5 9.88 -3.73 17.48
C GLN A 5 9.28 -5.12 17.66
N GLY A 6 9.50 -6.00 16.69
CA GLY A 6 9.01 -7.38 16.69
C GLY A 6 7.55 -7.53 16.27
N SER A 7 6.92 -6.48 15.70
CA SER A 7 5.58 -6.57 15.10
C SER A 7 5.60 -7.21 13.71
N GLU A 8 6.78 -7.55 13.21
CA GLU A 8 6.99 -8.27 11.97
C GLU A 8 6.59 -9.75 12.07
N THR A 9 6.41 -10.26 13.28
CA THR A 9 5.95 -11.63 13.53
C THR A 9 4.76 -11.63 14.46
N THR A 10 3.92 -12.66 14.37
CA THR A 10 2.76 -12.81 15.24
C THR A 10 3.19 -12.96 16.71
N ARG A 11 2.68 -12.10 17.57
CA ARG A 11 2.88 -12.20 19.02
C ARG A 11 1.54 -12.40 19.71
N THR A 12 1.47 -13.42 20.55
CA THR A 12 0.34 -13.69 21.44
C THR A 12 0.64 -13.13 22.82
N SER A 13 0.56 -11.81 22.98
CA SER A 13 0.67 -11.14 24.28
C SER A 13 -0.63 -10.41 24.56
N LEU A 14 -1.19 -10.59 25.77
CA LEU A 14 -2.50 -10.07 26.11
C LEU A 14 -2.45 -8.65 26.64
N VAL A 15 -1.50 -8.34 27.52
CA VAL A 15 -1.39 -7.05 28.21
C VAL A 15 0.06 -6.73 28.56
N ASP A 16 0.33 -5.46 28.88
CA ASP A 16 1.51 -5.04 29.60
C ASP A 16 1.53 -5.69 31.01
N PRO A 17 2.65 -6.29 31.48
CA PRO A 17 4.03 -6.17 30.98
C PRO A 17 4.43 -7.18 29.91
N ASP A 18 3.57 -8.02 29.41
CA ASP A 18 3.91 -9.07 28.43
C ASP A 18 4.49 -8.50 27.13
N ASN A 19 4.10 -7.28 26.78
CA ASN A 19 4.65 -6.56 25.63
C ASN A 19 6.13 -6.13 25.79
N ARG A 20 6.68 -6.20 27.00
CA ARG A 20 8.08 -5.86 27.31
C ARG A 20 9.03 -7.04 27.19
N ARG A 21 8.58 -8.18 26.74
CA ARG A 21 9.45 -9.33 26.50
C ARG A 21 10.52 -9.00 25.46
N ALA A 22 11.70 -9.56 25.64
CA ALA A 22 12.78 -9.42 24.67
C ALA A 22 12.33 -9.91 23.30
N VAL A 23 12.63 -9.13 22.27
CA VAL A 23 12.40 -9.54 20.89
C VAL A 23 13.40 -10.62 20.54
N SER A 24 12.92 -11.79 20.11
CA SER A 24 13.81 -12.84 19.63
C SER A 24 14.24 -12.50 18.21
N TYR A 25 15.49 -12.14 18.05
CA TYR A 25 16.12 -11.97 16.73
C TYR A 25 16.79 -13.26 16.22
N THR A 26 16.52 -14.40 16.87
CA THR A 26 17.07 -15.72 16.51
C THR A 26 16.37 -16.31 15.29
N GLY A 27 16.45 -15.63 14.18
CA GLY A 27 15.88 -16.07 12.90
C GLY A 27 15.97 -15.00 11.82
N PRO A 28 16.89 -13.98 11.95
CA PRO A 28 16.92 -12.89 10.97
C PRO A 28 17.16 -13.39 9.55
N MET A 29 17.89 -14.50 9.37
CA MET A 29 18.11 -15.13 8.07
C MET A 29 16.81 -15.67 7.45
N GLY A 30 15.92 -16.26 8.25
CA GLY A 30 14.62 -16.73 7.76
C GLY A 30 13.72 -15.58 7.29
N LEU A 31 13.69 -14.48 8.03
CA LEU A 31 12.91 -13.27 7.65
C LEU A 31 13.50 -12.56 6.42
N ILE A 32 14.85 -12.48 6.32
CA ILE A 32 15.51 -11.90 5.14
C ILE A 32 15.21 -12.74 3.91
N ASN A 33 15.38 -14.06 3.98
CA ASN A 33 15.07 -14.97 2.87
C ASN A 33 13.58 -14.91 2.48
N ALA A 34 12.68 -14.75 3.47
CA ALA A 34 11.26 -14.55 3.21
C ALA A 34 11.01 -13.23 2.45
N LEU A 35 11.65 -12.13 2.88
CA LEU A 35 11.55 -10.83 2.18
C LEU A 35 12.08 -10.90 0.75
N GLU A 36 13.25 -11.50 0.53
CA GLU A 36 13.83 -11.67 -0.82
C GLU A 36 12.90 -12.47 -1.73
N ARG A 37 12.31 -13.55 -1.21
CA ARG A 37 11.34 -14.34 -1.95
C ARG A 37 10.06 -13.55 -2.26
N LEU A 38 9.54 -12.80 -1.30
CA LEU A 38 8.37 -11.93 -1.48
C LEU A 38 8.66 -10.79 -2.45
N ASP A 39 9.88 -10.26 -2.43
CA ASP A 39 10.33 -9.23 -3.36
C ASP A 39 10.44 -9.75 -4.80
N SER A 40 10.74 -11.04 -4.98
CA SER A 40 10.73 -11.69 -6.30
C SER A 40 9.31 -12.04 -6.80
N GLY A 41 8.26 -11.65 -6.05
CA GLY A 41 6.86 -11.81 -6.46
C GLY A 41 6.17 -13.07 -5.95
N ALA A 42 6.81 -13.85 -5.08
CA ALA A 42 6.14 -14.99 -4.45
C ALA A 42 5.07 -14.54 -3.46
N ALA A 43 3.97 -15.27 -3.36
CA ALA A 43 2.94 -15.02 -2.36
C ALA A 43 3.42 -15.34 -0.95
N PRO A 44 2.94 -14.61 0.08
CA PRO A 44 3.12 -14.99 1.48
C PRO A 44 2.59 -16.38 1.77
N ARG A 45 3.29 -17.12 2.62
CA ARG A 45 2.96 -18.51 2.98
C ARG A 45 2.40 -18.67 4.38
N SER A 46 2.47 -17.59 5.18
CA SER A 46 2.02 -17.57 6.56
C SER A 46 1.60 -16.18 6.98
N LEU A 47 0.89 -16.08 8.09
CA LEU A 47 0.51 -14.80 8.69
C LEU A 47 1.74 -13.95 9.07
N ASP A 48 2.84 -14.58 9.47
CA ASP A 48 4.10 -13.87 9.77
C ASP A 48 4.72 -13.27 8.50
N GLU A 49 4.65 -13.97 7.38
CA GLU A 49 5.09 -13.43 6.09
C GLU A 49 4.20 -12.29 5.62
N ASP A 50 2.88 -12.36 5.81
CA ASP A 50 1.96 -11.24 5.54
C ASP A 50 2.30 -10.02 6.40
N ASN A 51 2.53 -10.25 7.71
CA ASN A 51 2.91 -9.20 8.64
C ASN A 51 4.26 -8.55 8.32
N LEU A 52 5.18 -9.30 7.73
CA LEU A 52 6.47 -8.80 7.27
C LEU A 52 6.35 -8.04 5.93
N PHE A 53 5.57 -8.58 4.99
CA PHE A 53 5.44 -8.09 3.63
C PHE A 53 4.80 -6.71 3.56
N LEU A 54 3.63 -6.54 4.19
CA LEU A 54 2.88 -5.29 4.15
C LEU A 54 3.67 -4.09 4.71
N PRO A 55 4.28 -4.14 5.91
CA PRO A 55 5.09 -3.04 6.42
C PRO A 55 6.32 -2.76 5.56
N SER A 56 6.99 -3.78 5.02
CA SER A 56 8.16 -3.61 4.19
C SER A 56 7.82 -2.87 2.89
N ARG A 57 6.78 -3.27 2.18
CA ARG A 57 6.32 -2.61 0.96
C ARG A 57 5.85 -1.18 1.22
N ARG A 58 5.10 -0.97 2.30
CA ARG A 58 4.65 0.35 2.72
C ARG A 58 5.82 1.28 3.05
N THR A 59 6.82 0.79 3.75
CA THR A 59 8.00 1.58 4.13
C THR A 59 8.82 1.96 2.90
N ARG A 60 9.02 1.03 1.98
CA ARG A 60 9.71 1.30 0.70
C ARG A 60 8.95 2.31 -0.16
N LEU A 61 7.62 2.18 -0.27
CA LEU A 61 6.80 3.15 -0.99
C LEU A 61 6.93 4.55 -0.37
N ARG A 62 6.92 4.66 0.97
CA ARG A 62 7.10 5.95 1.65
C ARG A 62 8.49 6.52 1.44
N ALA A 63 9.52 5.70 1.43
CA ALA A 63 10.90 6.12 1.16
C ALA A 63 11.08 6.59 -0.30
N ALA A 64 10.43 5.93 -1.24
CA ALA A 64 10.47 6.29 -2.65
C ALA A 64 9.63 7.55 -2.98
N ARG A 65 8.61 7.86 -2.18
CA ARG A 65 7.64 8.97 -2.41
C ARG A 65 7.44 9.82 -1.15
N PRO A 66 8.50 10.38 -0.54
CA PRO A 66 8.38 11.03 0.77
C PRO A 66 7.39 12.20 0.76
N HIS A 67 7.37 13.02 -0.30
CA HIS A 67 6.51 14.20 -0.41
C HIS A 67 5.01 13.89 -0.58
N THR A 68 4.66 12.67 -0.99
CA THR A 68 3.26 12.19 -1.02
C THR A 68 2.71 11.92 0.37
N PHE A 69 3.59 11.62 1.32
CA PHE A 69 3.18 11.19 2.67
C PHE A 69 3.43 12.22 3.75
N VAL A 70 4.38 13.12 3.57
CA VAL A 70 4.81 14.08 4.59
C VAL A 70 5.07 15.45 3.97
N GLY A 71 4.75 16.49 4.73
CA GLY A 71 5.05 17.89 4.36
C GLY A 71 3.90 18.61 3.66
N PRO A 72 4.11 19.88 3.28
CA PRO A 72 3.05 20.77 2.79
C PRO A 72 2.49 20.38 1.40
N ARG A 73 3.24 19.58 0.64
CA ARG A 73 2.82 19.07 -0.67
C ARG A 73 1.91 17.84 -0.57
N SER A 74 1.84 17.21 0.60
CA SER A 74 1.05 15.99 0.80
C SER A 74 -0.39 16.32 1.10
N GLY A 75 -1.31 15.56 0.51
CA GLY A 75 -2.74 15.67 0.73
C GLY A 75 -3.42 14.33 0.92
N TYR A 76 -4.73 14.39 1.16
CA TYR A 76 -5.58 13.22 1.35
C TYR A 76 -6.97 13.51 0.80
N ARG A 77 -7.54 12.55 0.06
CA ARG A 77 -8.91 12.63 -0.44
C ARG A 77 -9.55 11.25 -0.45
N THR A 78 -10.79 11.13 0.00
CA THR A 78 -11.57 9.90 -0.12
C THR A 78 -11.96 9.65 -1.58
N ILE A 79 -12.02 8.37 -1.97
CA ILE A 79 -12.53 7.95 -3.29
C ILE A 79 -13.89 7.28 -3.03
N PRO A 80 -14.96 7.77 -3.68
CA PRO A 80 -16.27 7.12 -3.60
C PRO A 80 -16.22 5.70 -4.16
N VAL A 81 -16.89 4.78 -3.46
CA VAL A 81 -17.13 3.40 -3.90
C VAL A 81 -18.62 3.12 -3.84
N THR A 82 -19.10 2.22 -4.70
CA THR A 82 -20.53 1.90 -4.80
C THR A 82 -21.05 1.04 -3.64
N THR A 83 -20.16 0.57 -2.79
CA THR A 83 -20.47 -0.41 -1.74
C THR A 83 -19.95 -0.03 -0.36
N SER A 84 -20.59 -0.54 0.69
CA SER A 84 -20.08 -0.47 2.07
C SER A 84 -19.00 -1.52 2.40
N PHE A 85 -18.72 -2.46 1.46
CA PHE A 85 -17.72 -3.52 1.63
C PHE A 85 -16.31 -3.10 1.28
N ALA A 86 -16.14 -1.89 0.75
CA ALA A 86 -14.83 -1.28 0.53
C ALA A 86 -14.76 0.12 1.14
N PHE A 87 -13.54 0.55 1.42
CA PHE A 87 -13.19 1.93 1.73
C PHE A 87 -11.97 2.28 0.89
N ALA A 88 -12.02 3.43 0.20
CA ALA A 88 -10.93 3.86 -0.66
C ALA A 88 -10.55 5.33 -0.42
N TYR A 89 -9.26 5.61 -0.57
CA TYR A 89 -8.71 6.95 -0.52
C TYR A 89 -7.47 7.09 -1.39
N THR A 90 -7.16 8.32 -1.74
CA THR A 90 -5.90 8.66 -2.41
C THR A 90 -5.05 9.57 -1.54
N ARG A 91 -3.74 9.32 -1.55
CA ARG A 91 -2.73 10.28 -1.13
C ARG A 91 -2.39 11.17 -2.30
N LEU A 92 -2.26 12.44 -2.02
CA LEU A 92 -2.01 13.45 -3.03
C LEU A 92 -0.57 13.95 -2.92
N LEU A 93 0.01 14.28 -4.06
CA LEU A 93 1.22 15.07 -4.20
C LEU A 93 0.86 16.30 -5.04
N ASP A 94 1.00 17.51 -4.47
CA ASP A 94 0.60 18.76 -5.10
C ASP A 94 -0.84 18.71 -5.65
N GLU A 95 -1.79 18.33 -4.79
CA GLU A 95 -3.22 18.16 -5.10
C GLU A 95 -3.55 17.05 -6.14
N LEU A 96 -2.56 16.40 -6.72
CA LEU A 96 -2.76 15.33 -7.70
C LEU A 96 -2.68 13.93 -7.04
N PRO A 97 -3.57 13.00 -7.42
CA PRO A 97 -3.53 11.62 -6.96
C PRO A 97 -2.19 10.95 -7.30
N ASP A 98 -1.52 10.38 -6.29
CA ASP A 98 -0.21 9.73 -6.43
C ASP A 98 -0.18 8.30 -5.88
N VAL A 99 -0.94 8.02 -4.81
CA VAL A 99 -1.11 6.68 -4.26
C VAL A 99 -2.58 6.46 -3.92
N VAL A 100 -3.15 5.34 -4.34
CA VAL A 100 -4.52 4.92 -3.99
C VAL A 100 -4.45 3.72 -3.05
N VAL A 101 -5.28 3.75 -2.02
CA VAL A 101 -5.43 2.64 -1.08
C VAL A 101 -6.89 2.24 -1.05
N ILE A 102 -7.15 0.94 -1.19
CA ILE A 102 -8.49 0.34 -1.13
C ILE A 102 -8.44 -0.77 -0.07
N VAL A 103 -9.36 -0.73 0.87
CA VAL A 103 -9.46 -1.71 1.96
C VAL A 103 -10.77 -2.45 1.86
N LYS A 104 -10.71 -3.78 1.79
CA LYS A 104 -11.88 -4.66 1.87
C LYS A 104 -12.41 -4.70 3.31
N ARG A 105 -13.70 -4.55 3.47
CA ARG A 105 -14.39 -4.57 4.77
C ARG A 105 -15.45 -5.65 4.80
N LEU A 106 -15.73 -6.16 6.00
CA LEU A 106 -16.81 -7.13 6.21
C LEU A 106 -16.71 -8.35 5.27
N SER A 107 -15.49 -8.87 5.08
CA SER A 107 -15.16 -9.92 4.09
C SER A 107 -16.11 -11.10 4.15
N ARG A 108 -16.42 -11.61 5.38
CA ARG A 108 -17.33 -12.74 5.55
C ARG A 108 -18.75 -12.44 5.03
N ARG A 109 -19.25 -11.21 5.22
CA ARG A 109 -20.57 -10.83 4.71
C ARG A 109 -20.55 -10.65 3.20
N LEU A 110 -19.48 -10.09 2.67
CA LEU A 110 -19.27 -9.98 1.23
C LEU A 110 -19.29 -11.37 0.56
N GLU A 111 -18.58 -12.35 1.11
CA GLU A 111 -18.59 -13.74 0.64
C GLU A 111 -19.99 -14.36 0.67
N GLN A 112 -20.72 -14.19 1.77
CA GLN A 112 -22.11 -14.68 1.91
C GLN A 112 -23.07 -14.08 0.87
N LEU A 113 -22.79 -12.86 0.38
CA LEU A 113 -23.58 -12.19 -0.64
C LEU A 113 -23.11 -12.51 -2.07
N GLY A 114 -22.13 -13.39 -2.25
CA GLY A 114 -21.63 -13.81 -3.55
C GLY A 114 -20.53 -12.91 -4.13
N GLY A 115 -19.74 -12.26 -3.27
CA GLY A 115 -18.59 -11.44 -3.68
C GLY A 115 -18.97 -10.02 -4.14
N TRP A 116 -18.08 -9.41 -4.91
CA TRP A 116 -18.19 -8.02 -5.35
C TRP A 116 -19.32 -7.72 -6.31
N ARG A 117 -19.81 -8.71 -7.06
CA ARG A 117 -20.87 -8.55 -8.07
C ARG A 117 -20.55 -7.40 -9.05
N GLU A 118 -21.47 -6.42 -9.19
CA GLU A 118 -21.34 -5.25 -10.05
C GLU A 118 -20.74 -4.02 -9.37
N GLU A 119 -20.24 -4.20 -8.14
CA GLU A 119 -19.64 -3.10 -7.39
C GLU A 119 -18.37 -2.58 -8.04
N SER A 120 -18.24 -1.27 -8.07
CA SER A 120 -17.16 -0.59 -8.78
C SER A 120 -16.54 0.56 -8.00
N ILE A 121 -15.40 1.02 -8.49
CA ILE A 121 -14.66 2.18 -8.00
C ILE A 121 -14.25 3.05 -9.19
N VAL A 122 -14.31 4.36 -9.02
CA VAL A 122 -13.77 5.31 -10.00
C VAL A 122 -12.34 5.66 -9.59
N LEU A 123 -11.37 5.01 -10.20
CA LEU A 123 -9.96 5.34 -10.00
C LEU A 123 -9.62 6.66 -10.71
N PRO A 124 -8.75 7.49 -10.12
CA PRO A 124 -8.25 8.69 -10.81
C PRO A 124 -7.55 8.33 -12.11
N GLU A 125 -7.57 9.23 -13.09
CA GLU A 125 -6.99 9.03 -14.41
C GLU A 125 -5.48 8.70 -14.37
N GLY A 126 -5.06 7.83 -15.28
CA GLY A 126 -3.69 7.38 -15.48
C GLY A 126 -3.50 5.90 -15.20
N THR A 127 -2.28 5.43 -15.38
CA THR A 127 -1.88 4.04 -15.14
C THR A 127 -1.40 3.88 -13.71
N TRP A 128 -1.85 2.84 -13.04
CA TRP A 128 -1.58 2.54 -11.64
C TRP A 128 -0.91 1.18 -11.51
N GLU A 129 0.23 1.12 -10.84
CA GLU A 129 0.95 -0.12 -10.54
C GLU A 129 0.56 -0.65 -9.16
N HIS A 130 0.31 -1.94 -9.06
CA HIS A 130 0.10 -2.61 -7.79
C HIS A 130 1.39 -2.68 -6.98
N VAL A 131 1.38 -2.15 -5.75
CA VAL A 131 2.54 -2.16 -4.83
C VAL A 131 2.72 -3.52 -4.15
N LEU A 132 1.61 -4.23 -3.89
CA LEU A 132 1.59 -5.48 -3.13
C LEU A 132 1.58 -6.73 -4.01
N ARG A 133 1.33 -6.59 -5.29
CA ARG A 133 1.36 -7.68 -6.29
C ARG A 133 1.86 -7.13 -7.62
N HIS A 134 2.06 -7.99 -8.59
CA HIS A 134 2.40 -7.55 -9.94
C HIS A 134 1.15 -7.12 -10.72
N GLY A 135 1.34 -6.24 -11.66
CA GLY A 135 0.33 -5.79 -12.60
C GLY A 135 -0.01 -4.32 -12.49
N THR A 136 -0.71 -3.85 -13.48
CA THR A 136 -1.17 -2.46 -13.61
C THR A 136 -2.67 -2.43 -13.81
N VAL A 137 -3.28 -1.31 -13.46
CA VAL A 137 -4.69 -1.01 -13.72
C VAL A 137 -4.81 0.41 -14.23
N GLU A 138 -5.65 0.61 -15.23
CA GLU A 138 -5.94 1.93 -15.77
C GLU A 138 -7.00 2.65 -14.92
N GLY A 139 -6.92 3.98 -14.89
CA GLY A 139 -7.94 4.83 -14.27
C GLY A 139 -9.32 4.67 -14.88
N GLY A 140 -10.29 5.40 -14.35
CA GLY A 140 -11.71 5.32 -14.76
C GLY A 140 -12.52 4.36 -13.91
N ASN A 141 -13.74 4.03 -14.37
CA ASN A 141 -14.63 3.13 -13.65
C ASN A 141 -14.17 1.68 -13.79
N ARG A 142 -13.86 1.03 -12.65
CA ARG A 142 -13.32 -0.34 -12.62
C ARG A 142 -14.13 -1.22 -11.67
N PRO A 143 -14.41 -2.47 -12.05
CA PRO A 143 -15.03 -3.45 -11.15
C PRO A 143 -14.11 -3.71 -9.92
N LEU A 144 -14.70 -3.71 -8.73
CA LEU A 144 -13.95 -4.06 -7.51
C LEU A 144 -13.44 -5.50 -7.52
N ALA A 145 -14.13 -6.40 -8.22
CA ALA A 145 -13.68 -7.77 -8.43
C ALA A 145 -12.31 -7.83 -9.17
N GLU A 146 -12.09 -6.93 -10.13
CA GLU A 146 -10.83 -6.84 -10.90
C GLU A 146 -9.72 -6.19 -10.07
N VAL A 147 -10.02 -5.04 -9.43
CA VAL A 147 -9.02 -4.23 -8.74
C VAL A 147 -8.64 -4.83 -7.39
N VAL A 148 -9.60 -5.32 -6.65
CA VAL A 148 -9.41 -5.84 -5.28
C VAL A 148 -9.37 -7.36 -5.25
N GLY A 149 -10.33 -8.03 -5.91
CA GLY A 149 -10.44 -9.48 -5.87
C GLY A 149 -10.55 -10.00 -4.44
N ASP A 150 -9.67 -10.93 -4.07
CA ASP A 150 -9.64 -11.52 -2.73
C ASP A 150 -8.70 -10.80 -1.76
N ASP A 151 -7.92 -9.84 -2.23
CA ASP A 151 -6.96 -9.12 -1.39
C ASP A 151 -7.67 -8.33 -0.29
N PRO A 152 -7.18 -8.35 0.97
CA PRO A 152 -7.73 -7.56 2.06
C PRO A 152 -7.43 -6.07 1.90
N VAL A 153 -6.34 -5.73 1.25
CA VAL A 153 -5.89 -4.38 0.96
C VAL A 153 -5.19 -4.31 -0.39
N VAL A 154 -5.49 -3.27 -1.14
CA VAL A 154 -4.79 -2.94 -2.38
C VAL A 154 -4.15 -1.57 -2.24
N VAL A 155 -2.89 -1.48 -2.64
CA VAL A 155 -2.14 -0.23 -2.74
C VAL A 155 -1.68 -0.07 -4.18
N LEU A 156 -2.08 1.04 -4.78
CA LEU A 156 -1.73 1.40 -6.15
C LEU A 156 -0.85 2.65 -6.11
N ALA A 157 0.25 2.63 -6.82
CA ALA A 157 1.11 3.80 -7.03
C ALA A 157 0.99 4.28 -8.47
N LYS A 158 0.89 5.58 -8.67
CA LYS A 158 0.80 6.15 -10.01
C LYS A 158 2.10 5.88 -10.78
N VAL A 159 1.97 5.35 -11.98
CA VAL A 159 3.11 5.21 -12.89
C VAL A 159 3.52 6.61 -13.36
N ALA A 160 4.80 6.93 -13.22
CA ALA A 160 5.31 8.22 -13.68
C ALA A 160 5.15 8.31 -15.21
N SER A 161 4.48 9.36 -15.68
CA SER A 161 4.53 9.68 -17.11
C SER A 161 5.94 10.19 -17.45
N PRO A 162 6.52 9.78 -18.59
CA PRO A 162 7.90 10.20 -18.96
C PRO A 162 8.08 11.73 -19.07
N ASP A 163 7.00 12.50 -19.16
CA ASP A 163 7.04 13.95 -19.31
C ASP A 163 7.34 14.75 -18.02
N ARG A 164 7.49 14.09 -16.84
CA ARG A 164 7.75 14.78 -15.56
C ARG A 164 9.21 14.90 -15.14
N GLU A 165 10.14 14.29 -15.86
CA GLU A 165 11.57 14.32 -15.49
C GLU A 165 12.32 15.61 -15.88
N THR A 166 11.73 16.48 -16.72
CA THR A 166 12.42 17.68 -17.23
C THR A 166 12.35 18.92 -16.35
N ASP A 167 11.50 18.94 -15.31
CA ASP A 167 11.28 20.16 -14.52
C ASP A 167 12.14 20.26 -13.23
N SER A 168 12.82 19.17 -12.85
CA SER A 168 13.69 19.18 -11.65
C SER A 168 15.15 19.58 -11.92
N ALA A 169 15.57 19.67 -13.17
CA ALA A 169 16.95 19.99 -13.56
C ALA A 169 17.24 21.49 -13.71
N HIS A 170 16.21 22.35 -13.72
CA HIS A 170 16.40 23.78 -14.01
C HIS A 170 16.50 24.69 -12.79
N CYS A 171 16.38 24.15 -11.56
CA CYS A 171 16.44 24.95 -10.33
C CYS A 171 17.80 24.97 -9.62
N SER A 172 18.87 24.40 -10.23
CA SER A 172 20.18 24.30 -9.57
C SER A 172 21.24 25.30 -10.07
N GLU A 173 20.95 26.16 -11.05
CA GLU A 173 21.97 27.03 -11.66
C GLU A 173 21.85 28.52 -11.34
N GLU A 174 20.89 28.98 -10.53
CA GLU A 174 20.69 30.42 -10.30
C GLU A 174 21.15 30.94 -8.93
N THR A 175 21.97 30.19 -8.19
CA THR A 175 22.52 30.64 -6.89
C THR A 175 24.06 30.74 -6.88
N ALA A 176 24.68 31.01 -8.01
CA ALA A 176 26.10 31.29 -8.08
C ALA A 176 26.39 32.50 -8.99
N ARG A 177 25.93 33.68 -8.55
CA ARG A 177 26.49 34.99 -8.99
C ARG A 177 26.31 36.04 -7.91
#